data_c98b3e827aef4c95c9033d72749803a0
#
_entry.id   c98b3e827aef4c95c9033d72749803a0
#
_cell.length_a   1.000
_cell.length_b   1.000
_cell.length_c   1.000
_cell.angle_alpha   90.00
_cell.angle_beta   90.00
_cell.angle_gamma   90.00
#
_symmetry.space_group_name_H-M   'P 1'
#
loop_
_entity.id
_entity.type
_entity.pdbx_description
1 polymer ?
#
loop_
_entity_poly.entity_id
_entity_poly.type
_entity_poly.pdbx_seq_one_letter_code
_entity_poly.pdbx_strand_id
1 'polypeptide(L)'
;NILDMNFMLVFAESQVPSTKEPNPYMHVFLDAGMGNVLAFFELPDSPEMGRDTNTPEWVQHIAFEVADMEALLDYKTKVEAAGIEVLGPIDHSLFKSIYFYDPNGHRLELAVNTPISQEKMEKIQSLAPAMLEEWDRTKLPPRHTGWLHEKELGSN
;
A
#
# COMPACT_ATOMS: atom_id res chain seq x y z
N ASN A 1 1.71 4.19 -16.85
CA ASN A 1 1.69 3.12 -17.86
C ASN A 1 1.81 1.71 -17.26
N ILE A 2 2.39 1.51 -16.07
CA ILE A 2 2.51 0.20 -15.41
C ILE A 2 1.25 -0.13 -14.61
N LEU A 3 0.74 0.82 -13.84
CA LEU A 3 -0.45 0.66 -13.01
C LEU A 3 -1.75 1.12 -13.70
N ASP A 4 -1.69 1.48 -14.98
CA ASP A 4 -2.81 1.91 -15.81
C ASP A 4 -3.64 3.08 -15.22
N MET A 5 -3.05 3.87 -14.32
CA MET A 5 -3.68 5.07 -13.75
C MET A 5 -3.83 6.15 -14.83
N ASN A 6 -5.03 6.69 -14.98
CA ASN A 6 -5.31 7.73 -15.95
C ASN A 6 -4.83 9.09 -15.43
N PHE A 7 -4.18 9.84 -16.34
CA PHE A 7 -3.85 11.22 -16.07
C PHE A 7 -5.13 12.06 -16.00
N MET A 8 -5.31 12.82 -14.92
CA MET A 8 -6.48 13.67 -14.72
C MET A 8 -6.21 15.11 -15.11
N LEU A 9 -5.24 15.72 -14.42
CA LEU A 9 -4.87 17.12 -14.62
C LEU A 9 -3.48 17.42 -14.07
N VAL A 10 -2.94 18.56 -14.45
CA VAL A 10 -1.69 19.11 -13.94
C VAL A 10 -1.81 20.62 -13.84
N PHE A 11 -1.16 21.20 -12.85
CA PHE A 11 -0.91 22.63 -12.79
C PHE A 11 0.50 22.91 -12.21
N ALA A 12 1.02 24.11 -12.43
CA ALA A 12 2.30 24.54 -11.93
C ALA A 12 2.19 25.92 -11.32
N GLU A 13 2.93 26.16 -10.25
CA GLU A 13 2.96 27.42 -9.54
C GLU A 13 4.42 27.83 -9.28
N SER A 14 4.68 29.13 -9.19
CA SER A 14 6.00 29.65 -8.84
C SER A 14 6.21 29.85 -7.35
N GLN A 15 5.12 29.78 -6.56
CA GLN A 15 5.10 29.96 -5.12
C GLN A 15 4.19 28.94 -4.46
N VAL A 16 4.56 28.50 -3.28
CA VAL A 16 3.72 27.62 -2.45
C VAL A 16 2.53 28.44 -1.92
N PRO A 17 1.27 28.11 -2.26
CA PRO A 17 0.11 28.92 -1.91
C PRO A 17 -0.08 29.12 -0.39
N SER A 18 0.28 28.12 0.41
CA SER A 18 0.12 28.13 1.88
C SER A 18 1.19 28.94 2.61
N THR A 19 2.46 28.90 2.16
CA THR A 19 3.61 29.54 2.84
C THR A 19 4.08 30.80 2.16
N LYS A 20 3.68 31.03 0.88
CA LYS A 20 4.15 32.12 0.01
C LYS A 20 5.63 32.08 -0.31
N GLU A 21 6.30 30.96 -0.01
CA GLU A 21 7.69 30.76 -0.36
C GLU A 21 7.84 30.59 -1.87
N PRO A 22 8.87 31.24 -2.47
CA PRO A 22 9.21 31.00 -3.87
C PRO A 22 9.83 29.60 -4.00
N ASN A 23 9.04 28.67 -4.51
CA ASN A 23 9.48 27.31 -4.81
C ASN A 23 8.63 26.80 -5.98
N PRO A 24 9.14 26.88 -7.22
CA PRO A 24 8.40 26.40 -8.37
C PRO A 24 8.16 24.90 -8.28
N TYR A 25 6.96 24.49 -8.59
CA TYR A 25 6.59 23.07 -8.61
C TYR A 25 5.59 22.78 -9.73
N MET A 26 5.58 21.52 -10.15
CA MET A 26 4.51 20.93 -10.94
C MET A 26 3.74 19.93 -10.08
N HIS A 27 2.42 19.99 -10.13
CA HIS A 27 1.52 19.10 -9.38
C HIS A 27 0.70 18.28 -10.37
N VAL A 28 0.91 16.98 -10.39
CA VAL A 28 0.30 16.01 -11.30
C VAL A 28 -0.70 15.17 -10.54
N PHE A 29 -1.89 14.95 -11.11
CA PHE A 29 -2.97 14.18 -10.51
C PHE A 29 -3.32 12.99 -11.40
N LEU A 30 -3.37 11.80 -10.79
CA LEU A 30 -3.71 10.54 -11.43
C LEU A 30 -4.96 9.96 -10.79
N ASP A 31 -5.85 9.39 -11.61
CA ASP A 31 -6.98 8.61 -11.12
C ASP A 31 -6.48 7.26 -10.59
N ALA A 32 -6.61 7.05 -9.29
CA ALA A 32 -6.25 5.83 -8.60
C ALA A 32 -7.44 4.86 -8.41
N GLY A 33 -8.57 5.17 -9.07
CA GLY A 33 -9.80 4.36 -9.01
C GLY A 33 -10.68 4.66 -7.81
N MET A 34 -11.95 4.29 -7.90
CA MET A 34 -12.96 4.41 -6.85
C MET A 34 -13.07 5.81 -6.22
N GLY A 35 -12.80 6.86 -7.01
CA GLY A 35 -12.80 8.25 -6.55
C GLY A 35 -11.54 8.68 -5.79
N ASN A 36 -10.53 7.83 -5.70
CA ASN A 36 -9.24 8.19 -5.11
C ASN A 36 -8.35 8.88 -6.14
N VAL A 37 -7.53 9.79 -5.66
CA VAL A 37 -6.57 10.53 -6.47
C VAL A 37 -5.18 10.35 -5.89
N LEU A 38 -4.23 9.95 -6.72
CA LEU A 38 -2.81 9.95 -6.39
C LEU A 38 -2.17 11.19 -7.00
N ALA A 39 -1.53 12.02 -6.16
CA ALA A 39 -0.92 13.26 -6.61
C ALA A 39 0.58 13.26 -6.35
N PHE A 40 1.34 13.81 -7.31
CA PHE A 40 2.78 13.93 -7.25
C PHE A 40 3.21 15.39 -7.43
N PHE A 41 4.27 15.76 -6.74
CA PHE A 41 4.96 17.02 -6.93
C PHE A 41 6.31 16.78 -7.60
N GLU A 42 6.64 17.60 -8.59
CA GLU A 42 8.01 17.79 -9.06
C GLU A 42 8.50 19.16 -8.56
N LEU A 43 9.64 19.15 -7.86
CA LEU A 43 10.29 20.33 -7.30
C LEU A 43 11.72 20.43 -7.89
N PRO A 44 11.91 21.13 -9.02
CA PRO A 44 13.17 21.11 -9.75
C PRO A 44 14.37 21.69 -8.98
N ASP A 45 14.09 22.61 -8.06
CA ASP A 45 15.12 23.29 -7.26
C ASP A 45 15.34 22.61 -5.88
N SER A 46 14.67 21.51 -5.60
CA SER A 46 14.81 20.77 -4.35
C SER A 46 15.75 19.58 -4.50
N PRO A 47 16.44 19.16 -3.42
CA PRO A 47 17.21 17.92 -3.45
C PRO A 47 16.30 16.72 -3.71
N GLU A 48 16.91 15.62 -4.15
CA GLU A 48 16.19 14.34 -4.29
C GLU A 48 15.46 13.97 -2.99
N MET A 49 14.31 13.29 -3.12
CA MET A 49 13.53 12.89 -1.99
C MET A 49 14.34 11.99 -1.06
N GLY A 50 14.41 12.38 0.22
CA GLY A 50 15.02 11.58 1.26
C GLY A 50 14.07 10.52 1.78
N ARG A 51 14.62 9.37 2.19
CA ARG A 51 13.91 8.30 2.84
C ARG A 51 14.22 8.29 4.34
N ASP A 52 13.22 8.02 5.17
CA ASP A 52 13.46 7.77 6.60
C ASP A 52 14.21 6.43 6.77
N THR A 53 15.48 6.52 7.20
CA THR A 53 16.33 5.35 7.41
C THR A 53 16.13 4.69 8.78
N ASN A 54 15.35 5.30 9.68
CA ASN A 54 15.04 4.72 11.00
C ASN A 54 13.81 3.82 10.96
N THR A 55 12.94 3.98 9.97
CA THR A 55 11.79 3.10 9.77
C THR A 55 12.16 1.92 8.86
N PRO A 56 11.88 0.67 9.27
CA PRO A 56 12.10 -0.48 8.41
C PRO A 56 11.37 -0.34 7.07
N GLU A 57 12.02 -0.77 5.99
CA GLU A 57 11.55 -0.56 4.61
C GLU A 57 10.16 -1.11 4.32
N TRP A 58 9.76 -2.15 5.03
CA TRP A 58 8.46 -2.81 4.84
C TRP A 58 7.28 -2.09 5.52
N VAL A 59 7.54 -1.10 6.41
CA VAL A 59 6.48 -0.46 7.21
C VAL A 59 5.68 0.56 6.40
N GLN A 60 6.38 1.51 5.75
CA GLN A 60 5.71 2.58 5.00
C GLN A 60 5.45 2.14 3.56
N HIS A 61 4.19 2.00 3.19
CA HIS A 61 3.79 1.68 1.83
C HIS A 61 2.39 2.20 1.51
N ILE A 62 2.07 2.25 0.23
CA ILE A 62 0.75 2.59 -0.28
C ILE A 62 0.18 1.33 -0.92
N ALA A 63 -1.00 0.91 -0.47
CA ALA A 63 -1.71 -0.25 -1.01
C ALA A 63 -2.86 0.20 -1.93
N PHE A 64 -2.96 -0.46 -3.08
CA PHE A 64 -4.07 -0.31 -4.02
C PHE A 64 -4.78 -1.66 -4.18
N GLU A 65 -6.11 -1.62 -4.15
CA GLU A 65 -6.91 -2.80 -4.42
C GLU A 65 -6.95 -3.10 -5.93
N VAL A 66 -6.85 -4.38 -6.28
CA VAL A 66 -7.08 -4.89 -7.62
C VAL A 66 -8.28 -5.84 -7.64
N ALA A 67 -8.88 -6.03 -8.81
CA ALA A 67 -10.18 -6.69 -8.92
C ALA A 67 -10.17 -8.15 -8.47
N ASP A 68 -9.13 -8.90 -8.85
CA ASP A 68 -9.00 -10.34 -8.61
C ASP A 68 -7.55 -10.83 -8.72
N MET A 69 -7.36 -12.14 -8.53
CA MET A 69 -6.03 -12.78 -8.62
C MET A 69 -5.44 -12.73 -10.02
N GLU A 70 -6.25 -12.76 -11.06
CA GLU A 70 -5.78 -12.66 -12.43
C GLU A 70 -5.17 -11.28 -12.68
N ALA A 71 -5.88 -10.22 -12.30
CA ALA A 71 -5.38 -8.85 -12.34
C ALA A 71 -4.09 -8.66 -11.51
N LEU A 72 -4.02 -9.26 -10.31
CA LEU A 72 -2.82 -9.19 -9.47
C LEU A 72 -1.59 -9.81 -10.17
N LEU A 73 -1.76 -10.96 -10.82
CA LEU A 73 -0.68 -11.66 -11.52
C LEU A 73 -0.30 -10.95 -12.83
N ASP A 74 -1.26 -10.34 -13.51
CA ASP A 74 -1.01 -9.52 -14.68
C ASP A 74 -0.17 -8.28 -14.33
N TYR A 75 -0.51 -7.59 -13.24
CA TYR A 75 0.32 -6.49 -12.75
C TYR A 75 1.71 -6.94 -12.32
N LYS A 76 1.84 -8.09 -11.63
CA LYS A 76 3.14 -8.67 -11.33
C LYS A 76 3.97 -8.82 -12.58
N THR A 77 3.42 -9.43 -13.62
CA THR A 77 4.09 -9.64 -14.91
C THR A 77 4.50 -8.30 -15.56
N LYS A 78 3.63 -7.30 -15.55
CA LYS A 78 3.93 -5.96 -16.10
C LYS A 78 5.07 -5.27 -15.37
N VAL A 79 5.07 -5.34 -14.02
CA VAL A 79 6.10 -4.73 -13.17
C VAL A 79 7.46 -5.41 -13.39
N GLU A 80 7.48 -6.76 -13.41
CA GLU A 80 8.69 -7.55 -13.69
C GLU A 80 9.23 -7.30 -15.12
N ALA A 81 8.35 -7.19 -16.10
CA ALA A 81 8.73 -6.85 -17.47
C ALA A 81 9.34 -5.44 -17.62
N ALA A 82 9.01 -4.53 -16.69
CA ALA A 82 9.65 -3.21 -16.59
C ALA A 82 11.02 -3.25 -15.86
N GLY A 83 11.50 -4.44 -15.47
CA GLY A 83 12.78 -4.62 -14.78
C GLY A 83 12.74 -4.31 -13.28
N ILE A 84 11.54 -4.26 -12.69
CA ILE A 84 11.35 -3.98 -11.27
C ILE A 84 11.16 -5.31 -10.53
N GLU A 85 11.89 -5.51 -9.44
CA GLU A 85 11.74 -6.68 -8.59
C GLU A 85 10.39 -6.66 -7.86
N VAL A 86 9.69 -7.82 -7.85
CA VAL A 86 8.39 -7.97 -7.20
C VAL A 86 8.42 -9.09 -6.16
N LEU A 87 8.08 -8.74 -4.93
CA LEU A 87 7.89 -9.71 -3.85
C LEU A 87 6.44 -10.20 -3.85
N GLY A 88 6.22 -11.50 -3.76
CA GLY A 88 4.89 -12.11 -3.65
C GLY A 88 4.46 -12.87 -4.91
N PRO A 89 3.20 -13.36 -4.96
CA PRO A 89 2.11 -13.07 -4.01
C PRO A 89 2.32 -13.61 -2.61
N ILE A 90 2.05 -12.76 -1.60
CA ILE A 90 2.07 -13.14 -0.18
C ILE A 90 0.63 -13.25 0.32
N ASP A 91 0.32 -14.34 1.03
CA ASP A 91 -0.99 -14.58 1.62
C ASP A 91 -1.05 -14.03 3.05
N HIS A 92 -1.91 -13.03 3.27
CA HIS A 92 -2.17 -12.43 4.58
C HIS A 92 -3.48 -12.96 5.20
N SER A 93 -4.02 -14.08 4.69
CA SER A 93 -5.29 -14.70 5.09
C SER A 93 -6.55 -13.90 4.72
N LEU A 94 -6.52 -12.58 4.84
CA LEU A 94 -7.62 -11.66 4.50
C LEU A 94 -7.50 -11.09 3.09
N PHE A 95 -6.28 -11.06 2.57
CA PHE A 95 -5.94 -10.57 1.24
C PHE A 95 -4.62 -11.19 0.78
N LYS A 96 -4.35 -11.12 -0.51
CA LYS A 96 -3.07 -11.52 -1.11
C LYS A 96 -2.44 -10.33 -1.81
N SER A 97 -1.13 -10.17 -1.66
CA SER A 97 -0.45 -8.96 -2.11
C SER A 97 0.85 -9.23 -2.84
N ILE A 98 1.17 -8.33 -3.75
CA ILE A 98 2.52 -8.17 -4.30
C ILE A 98 3.08 -6.81 -3.87
N TYR A 99 4.41 -6.75 -3.72
CA TYR A 99 5.12 -5.55 -3.29
C TYR A 99 6.27 -5.23 -4.23
N PHE A 100 6.48 -3.96 -4.51
CA PHE A 100 7.58 -3.45 -5.32
C PHE A 100 7.88 -1.99 -4.96
N TYR A 101 8.91 -1.42 -5.56
CA TYR A 101 9.29 -0.04 -5.30
C TYR A 101 9.12 0.83 -6.54
N ASP A 102 8.65 2.05 -6.35
CA ASP A 102 8.65 3.07 -7.39
C ASP A 102 10.06 3.64 -7.61
N PRO A 103 10.31 4.43 -8.68
CA PRO A 103 11.63 5.03 -8.93
C PRO A 103 12.14 5.95 -7.81
N ASN A 104 11.28 6.46 -6.94
CA ASN A 104 11.66 7.29 -5.79
C ASN A 104 11.93 6.46 -4.52
N GLY A 105 11.76 5.13 -4.57
CA GLY A 105 11.94 4.24 -3.44
C GLY A 105 10.73 4.12 -2.52
N HIS A 106 9.54 4.57 -2.92
CA HIS A 106 8.31 4.27 -2.20
C HIS A 106 7.91 2.83 -2.42
N ARG A 107 7.62 2.13 -1.33
CA ARG A 107 7.05 0.79 -1.40
C ARG A 107 5.59 0.87 -1.79
N LEU A 108 5.22 0.14 -2.81
CA LEU A 108 3.86 -0.01 -3.29
C LEU A 108 3.39 -1.45 -3.05
N GLU A 109 2.10 -1.57 -2.79
CA GLU A 109 1.41 -2.84 -2.65
C GLU A 109 0.23 -2.88 -3.62
N LEU A 110 0.05 -3.98 -4.33
CA LEU A 110 -1.22 -4.31 -4.97
C LEU A 110 -1.82 -5.48 -4.22
N ALA A 111 -3.09 -5.35 -3.82
CA ALA A 111 -3.76 -6.33 -2.98
C ALA A 111 -5.09 -6.77 -3.59
N VAL A 112 -5.39 -8.04 -3.48
CA VAL A 112 -6.70 -8.61 -3.78
C VAL A 112 -7.30 -9.20 -2.52
N ASN A 113 -8.54 -8.82 -2.21
CA ASN A 113 -9.25 -9.31 -1.03
C ASN A 113 -9.58 -10.79 -1.16
N THR A 114 -9.33 -11.56 -0.10
CA THR A 114 -9.79 -12.94 0.01
C THR A 114 -11.22 -12.95 0.53
N PRO A 115 -12.15 -13.70 -0.12
CA PRO A 115 -13.50 -13.81 0.40
C PRO A 115 -13.52 -14.34 1.84
N ILE A 116 -14.17 -13.61 2.72
CA ILE A 116 -14.33 -13.94 4.14
C ILE A 116 -15.81 -13.91 4.50
N SER A 117 -16.27 -14.86 5.33
CA SER A 117 -17.66 -14.86 5.79
C SER A 117 -17.91 -13.65 6.71
N GLN A 118 -19.16 -13.18 6.70
CA GLN A 118 -19.59 -12.09 7.58
C GLN A 118 -19.35 -12.44 9.05
N GLU A 119 -19.66 -13.66 9.47
CA GLU A 119 -19.43 -14.16 10.84
C GLU A 119 -17.95 -14.04 11.24
N LYS A 120 -17.03 -14.43 10.34
CA LYS A 120 -15.59 -14.32 10.59
C LYS A 120 -15.15 -12.86 10.69
N MET A 121 -15.68 -11.98 9.85
CA MET A 121 -15.37 -10.54 9.90
C MET A 121 -15.89 -9.92 11.21
N GLU A 122 -17.11 -10.22 11.62
CA GLU A 122 -17.69 -9.76 12.89
C GLU A 122 -16.86 -10.23 14.09
N LYS A 123 -16.38 -11.48 14.07
CA LYS A 123 -15.48 -12.00 15.10
C LYS A 123 -14.15 -11.23 15.14
N ILE A 124 -13.52 -10.96 14.00
CA ILE A 124 -12.29 -10.13 13.92
C ILE A 124 -12.53 -8.76 14.56
N GLN A 125 -13.61 -8.10 14.15
CA GLN A 125 -13.94 -6.76 14.63
C GLN A 125 -14.22 -6.75 16.14
N SER A 126 -14.92 -7.76 16.65
CA SER A 126 -15.24 -7.86 18.07
C SER A 126 -14.00 -8.10 18.96
N LEU A 127 -12.97 -8.76 18.44
CA LEU A 127 -11.72 -9.04 19.16
C LEU A 127 -10.71 -7.90 19.07
N ALA A 128 -10.82 -7.00 18.08
CA ALA A 128 -9.82 -5.97 17.82
C ALA A 128 -9.51 -5.07 19.04
N PRO A 129 -10.48 -4.58 19.83
CA PRO A 129 -10.17 -3.77 21.01
C PRO A 129 -9.31 -4.52 22.05
N ALA A 130 -9.67 -5.77 22.35
CA ALA A 130 -8.93 -6.59 23.31
C ALA A 130 -7.51 -6.91 22.83
N MET A 131 -7.34 -7.10 21.52
CA MET A 131 -6.02 -7.30 20.90
C MET A 131 -5.14 -6.06 21.01
N LEU A 132 -5.71 -4.87 20.82
CA LEU A 132 -4.98 -3.60 20.99
C LEU A 132 -4.56 -3.38 22.45
N GLU A 133 -5.43 -3.63 23.42
CA GLU A 133 -5.11 -3.53 24.85
C GLU A 133 -4.01 -4.54 25.25
N GLU A 134 -4.09 -5.79 24.76
CA GLU A 134 -3.07 -6.81 25.04
C GLU A 134 -1.72 -6.40 24.45
N TRP A 135 -1.69 -5.92 23.19
CA TRP A 135 -0.49 -5.41 22.55
C TRP A 135 0.09 -4.22 23.30
N ASP A 136 -0.74 -3.24 23.69
CA ASP A 136 -0.25 -2.06 24.39
C ASP A 136 0.45 -2.42 25.72
N ARG A 137 -0.08 -3.38 26.42
CA ARG A 137 0.44 -3.85 27.71
C ARG A 137 1.68 -4.74 27.56
N THR A 138 1.73 -5.61 26.53
CA THR A 138 2.74 -6.69 26.45
C THR A 138 3.79 -6.47 25.37
N LYS A 139 3.46 -5.72 24.32
CA LYS A 139 4.22 -5.59 23.07
C LYS A 139 4.54 -6.95 22.41
N LEU A 140 3.74 -7.98 22.70
CA LEU A 140 3.81 -9.31 22.11
C LEU A 140 2.56 -9.57 21.27
N PRO A 141 2.64 -10.47 20.26
CA PRO A 141 1.48 -10.84 19.47
C PRO A 141 0.33 -11.28 20.39
N PRO A 142 -0.87 -10.68 20.26
CA PRO A 142 -2.01 -11.04 21.09
C PRO A 142 -2.42 -12.49 20.88
N ARG A 143 -2.84 -13.17 21.95
CA ARG A 143 -3.28 -14.59 21.94
C ARG A 143 -4.41 -14.89 20.95
N HIS A 144 -5.24 -13.90 20.63
CA HIS A 144 -6.33 -14.03 19.67
C HIS A 144 -5.90 -14.00 18.21
N THR A 145 -4.64 -13.72 17.91
CA THR A 145 -4.12 -13.66 16.53
C THR A 145 -4.04 -15.07 15.89
N GLY A 146 -3.74 -16.10 16.68
CA GLY A 146 -3.51 -17.47 16.20
C GLY A 146 -4.64 -18.06 15.36
N TRP A 147 -5.89 -17.78 15.71
CA TRP A 147 -7.05 -18.36 15.00
C TRP A 147 -7.23 -17.84 13.54
N LEU A 148 -6.61 -16.72 13.18
CA LEU A 148 -6.60 -16.22 11.79
C LEU A 148 -5.85 -17.19 10.87
N HIS A 149 -4.86 -17.90 11.41
CA HIS A 149 -3.98 -18.83 10.71
C HIS A 149 -4.35 -20.32 10.96
N GLU A 150 -5.46 -20.61 11.62
CA GLU A 150 -5.88 -21.99 11.98
C GLU A 150 -6.03 -22.93 10.76
N LYS A 151 -6.22 -22.37 9.56
CA LYS A 151 -6.25 -23.18 8.32
C LYS A 151 -4.89 -23.77 7.95
N GLU A 152 -3.80 -23.14 8.37
CA GLU A 152 -2.44 -23.65 8.10
C GLU A 152 -2.03 -24.73 9.10
N LEU A 153 -2.64 -24.74 10.29
CA LEU A 153 -2.36 -25.70 11.36
C LEU A 153 -3.25 -26.96 11.32
N GLY A 154 -4.33 -26.93 10.54
CA GLY A 154 -5.34 -28.00 10.44
C GLY A 154 -5.18 -28.96 9.26
N SER A 155 -4.10 -28.88 8.50
CA SER A 155 -3.82 -29.77 7.37
C SER A 155 -2.71 -30.75 7.75
N ASN A 156 -3.06 -31.72 8.59
CA ASN A 156 -2.36 -32.99 8.74
C ASN A 156 -3.31 -34.14 8.38
#